data_b10300c8d36152074ca47634ea868d7e
#
_entry.id   b10300c8d36152074ca47634ea868d7e
#
_cell.length_a   1.000
_cell.length_b   1.000
_cell.length_c   1.000
_cell.angle_alpha   90.00
_cell.angle_beta   90.00
_cell.angle_gamma   90.00
#
_symmetry.space_group_name_H-M   'P 1'
#
loop_
_entity.id
_entity.type
_entity.pdbx_description
1 polymer ?
#
loop_
_entity_poly.entity_id
_entity_poly.type
_entity_poly.pdbx_seq_one_letter_code
_entity_poly.pdbx_strand_id
1 'polypeptide(L)'
;MMFNLKRKEKMSEVEKNILRHVMMIYELNNDIFTYYSNNQGKREIISNLFKRLNYDAVPKLYSNCKDCDNGMLIYRGISANNTKLLKKYVNDFLNGDVFFGGNGAIYGTGIYTVIGDKNIANDYSNDGGTSNFGIMLEGKMLDNTKIIEYDKIEEIRDFLIKNLKRVYKNNNMDNFINLLDDDGVLSAVLGYDAIHVNKKNYLVVLNRGKIIINDIDLYNKMNFTDENHISNIK
;
A
#
# COMPACT_ATOMS: atom_id res chain seq x y z
N MET A 1 -36.50 1.75 -38.95
CA MET A 1 -35.78 1.21 -37.80
C MET A 1 -34.31 1.61 -37.95
N MET A 2 -33.91 2.75 -37.36
CA MET A 2 -32.52 3.24 -37.44
C MET A 2 -31.71 2.50 -36.40
N PHE A 3 -30.79 1.65 -36.82
CA PHE A 3 -29.77 1.07 -35.96
C PHE A 3 -28.77 2.16 -35.63
N ASN A 4 -28.84 2.73 -34.41
CA ASN A 4 -27.80 3.53 -33.83
C ASN A 4 -26.58 2.62 -33.59
N LEU A 5 -25.68 2.57 -34.54
CA LEU A 5 -24.33 2.06 -34.39
C LEU A 5 -23.60 3.02 -33.41
N LYS A 6 -23.63 2.68 -32.10
CA LYS A 6 -22.74 3.34 -31.14
C LYS A 6 -21.31 3.26 -31.70
N ARG A 7 -20.76 4.42 -32.12
CA ARG A 7 -19.36 4.55 -32.50
C ARG A 7 -18.54 3.91 -31.37
N LYS A 8 -17.77 2.87 -31.71
CA LYS A 8 -16.73 2.36 -30.81
C LYS A 8 -15.77 3.53 -30.56
N GLU A 9 -15.80 4.13 -29.39
CA GLU A 9 -14.83 5.12 -29.00
C GLU A 9 -13.44 4.53 -29.17
N LYS A 10 -12.62 5.22 -29.95
CA LYS A 10 -11.25 4.79 -30.26
C LYS A 10 -10.41 5.11 -29.02
N MET A 11 -9.83 4.08 -28.37
CA MET A 11 -8.94 4.27 -27.24
C MET A 11 -7.83 5.27 -27.56
N SER A 12 -7.57 6.16 -26.61
CA SER A 12 -6.42 7.08 -26.65
C SER A 12 -5.09 6.30 -26.60
N GLU A 13 -4.00 6.94 -26.97
CA GLU A 13 -2.66 6.30 -26.87
C GLU A 13 -2.27 6.05 -25.40
N VAL A 14 -2.71 6.92 -24.46
CA VAL A 14 -2.50 6.70 -23.02
C VAL A 14 -3.19 5.44 -22.55
N GLU A 15 -4.46 5.26 -22.88
CA GLU A 15 -5.24 4.06 -22.52
C GLU A 15 -4.64 2.78 -23.11
N LYS A 16 -4.17 2.83 -24.36
CA LYS A 16 -3.48 1.69 -24.99
C LYS A 16 -2.18 1.34 -24.27
N ASN A 17 -1.41 2.34 -23.86
CA ASN A 17 -0.15 2.13 -23.15
C ASN A 17 -0.39 1.55 -21.76
N ILE A 18 -1.40 2.02 -21.02
CA ILE A 18 -1.82 1.45 -19.73
C ILE A 18 -2.21 -0.02 -19.92
N LEU A 19 -3.06 -0.32 -20.90
CA LEU A 19 -3.51 -1.69 -21.16
C LEU A 19 -2.34 -2.61 -21.53
N ARG A 20 -1.43 -2.17 -22.40
CA ARG A 20 -0.22 -2.95 -22.77
C ARG A 20 0.68 -3.21 -21.56
N HIS A 21 0.89 -2.21 -20.71
CA HIS A 21 1.70 -2.34 -19.50
C HIS A 21 1.09 -3.37 -18.55
N VAL A 22 -0.19 -3.26 -18.25
CA VAL A 22 -0.91 -4.20 -17.35
C VAL A 22 -0.91 -5.62 -17.92
N MET A 23 -1.07 -5.76 -19.25
CA MET A 23 -0.98 -7.06 -19.92
C MET A 23 0.43 -7.67 -19.82
N MET A 24 1.46 -6.87 -19.99
CA MET A 24 2.85 -7.32 -19.80
C MET A 24 3.09 -7.81 -18.38
N ILE A 25 2.59 -7.10 -17.35
CA ILE A 25 2.68 -7.55 -15.95
C ILE A 25 1.93 -8.87 -15.76
N TYR A 26 0.74 -9.03 -16.33
CA TYR A 26 -0.01 -10.28 -16.29
C TYR A 26 0.79 -11.44 -16.92
N GLU A 27 1.31 -11.26 -18.12
CA GLU A 27 2.04 -12.30 -18.84
C GLU A 27 3.32 -12.74 -18.12
N LEU A 28 4.09 -11.78 -17.57
CA LEU A 28 5.30 -12.04 -16.81
C LEU A 28 5.04 -12.74 -15.46
N ASN A 29 3.83 -12.68 -14.94
CA ASN A 29 3.47 -13.19 -13.62
C ASN A 29 2.32 -14.20 -13.65
N ASN A 30 1.94 -14.73 -14.81
CA ASN A 30 0.77 -15.59 -14.98
C ASN A 30 0.79 -16.84 -14.08
N ASP A 31 1.97 -17.33 -13.73
CA ASP A 31 2.18 -18.50 -12.86
C ASP A 31 1.73 -18.29 -11.41
N ILE A 32 1.67 -17.04 -10.92
CA ILE A 32 1.20 -16.74 -9.56
C ILE A 32 -0.31 -16.51 -9.47
N PHE A 33 -1.02 -16.27 -10.58
CA PHE A 33 -2.47 -16.00 -10.57
C PHE A 33 -3.28 -17.31 -10.57
N THR A 34 -2.94 -18.21 -9.63
CA THR A 34 -3.65 -19.46 -9.44
C THR A 34 -4.95 -19.24 -8.68
N TYR A 35 -5.83 -20.25 -8.67
CA TYR A 35 -7.07 -20.19 -7.93
C TYR A 35 -6.82 -20.04 -6.43
N TYR A 36 -7.53 -19.11 -5.78
CA TYR A 36 -7.57 -18.96 -4.33
C TYR A 36 -9.02 -19.01 -3.83
N SER A 37 -9.28 -19.83 -2.81
CA SER A 37 -10.60 -20.00 -2.23
C SER A 37 -10.85 -19.18 -0.97
N ASN A 38 -9.82 -18.51 -0.44
CA ASN A 38 -9.91 -17.78 0.82
C ASN A 38 -8.99 -16.54 0.85
N ASN A 39 -9.17 -15.68 1.86
CA ASN A 39 -8.40 -14.46 2.04
C ASN A 39 -6.89 -14.68 2.23
N GLN A 40 -6.48 -15.83 2.77
CA GLN A 40 -5.06 -16.15 2.94
C GLN A 40 -4.38 -16.40 1.59
N GLY A 41 -5.01 -17.19 0.72
CA GLY A 41 -4.51 -17.41 -0.64
C GLY A 41 -4.41 -16.11 -1.45
N LYS A 42 -5.42 -15.22 -1.33
CA LYS A 42 -5.36 -13.88 -1.93
C LYS A 42 -4.15 -13.09 -1.44
N ARG A 43 -3.89 -13.07 -0.13
CA ARG A 43 -2.74 -12.37 0.46
C ARG A 43 -1.40 -12.92 -0.04
N GLU A 44 -1.29 -14.23 -0.19
CA GLU A 44 -0.09 -14.88 -0.69
C GLU A 44 0.20 -14.48 -2.15
N ILE A 45 -0.82 -14.47 -3.01
CA ILE A 45 -0.68 -14.00 -4.40
C ILE A 45 -0.25 -12.54 -4.45
N ILE A 46 -0.89 -11.65 -3.66
CA ILE A 46 -0.52 -10.24 -3.57
C ILE A 46 0.93 -10.10 -3.08
N SER A 47 1.33 -10.83 -2.04
CA SER A 47 2.72 -10.82 -1.53
C SER A 47 3.72 -11.21 -2.61
N ASN A 48 3.45 -12.29 -3.34
CA ASN A 48 4.31 -12.73 -4.44
C ASN A 48 4.38 -11.72 -5.57
N LEU A 49 3.25 -11.09 -5.93
CA LEU A 49 3.22 -10.04 -6.94
C LEU A 49 4.06 -8.83 -6.53
N PHE A 50 3.89 -8.34 -5.28
CA PHE A 50 4.66 -7.21 -4.76
C PHE A 50 6.16 -7.51 -4.72
N LYS A 51 6.57 -8.72 -4.34
CA LYS A 51 7.99 -9.16 -4.40
C LYS A 51 8.52 -9.10 -5.84
N ARG A 52 7.77 -9.59 -6.82
CA ARG A 52 8.18 -9.54 -8.24
C ARG A 52 8.21 -8.13 -8.82
N LEU A 53 7.40 -7.22 -8.27
CA LEU A 53 7.43 -5.79 -8.60
C LEU A 53 8.52 -5.02 -7.83
N ASN A 54 9.34 -5.68 -6.98
CA ASN A 54 10.36 -5.10 -6.11
C ASN A 54 9.78 -4.12 -5.06
N TYR A 55 8.62 -4.45 -4.51
CA TYR A 55 7.95 -3.67 -3.45
C TYR A 55 8.12 -4.28 -2.06
N ASP A 56 8.99 -5.28 -1.93
CA ASP A 56 9.32 -5.97 -0.70
C ASP A 56 10.48 -5.34 0.09
N ALA A 57 11.07 -4.27 -0.43
CA ALA A 57 12.12 -3.54 0.27
C ALA A 57 11.63 -3.00 1.60
N VAL A 58 12.53 -2.94 2.60
CA VAL A 58 12.25 -2.41 3.93
C VAL A 58 12.47 -0.90 4.00
N PRO A 59 11.86 -0.18 4.97
CA PRO A 59 12.17 1.22 5.22
C PRO A 59 13.65 1.44 5.53
N LYS A 60 14.17 2.59 5.15
CA LYS A 60 15.53 3.01 5.49
C LYS A 60 15.53 3.76 6.83
N LEU A 61 16.57 3.60 7.62
CA LEU A 61 16.78 4.44 8.80
C LEU A 61 17.48 5.74 8.40
N TYR A 62 17.09 6.86 9.01
CA TYR A 62 17.64 8.19 8.70
C TYR A 62 19.18 8.25 8.85
N SER A 63 19.73 7.57 9.87
CA SER A 63 21.18 7.48 10.08
C SER A 63 21.98 6.92 8.89
N ASN A 64 21.30 6.23 7.97
CA ASN A 64 21.89 5.59 6.79
C ASN A 64 21.61 6.32 5.48
N CYS A 65 20.97 7.50 5.54
CA CYS A 65 20.55 8.24 4.36
C CYS A 65 21.25 9.60 4.29
N LYS A 66 22.02 9.83 3.22
CA LYS A 66 22.79 11.06 3.02
C LYS A 66 22.01 12.21 2.38
N ASP A 67 20.87 11.93 1.74
CA ASP A 67 20.12 12.88 0.90
C ASP A 67 18.63 12.95 1.29
N CYS A 68 18.31 12.88 2.60
CA CYS A 68 16.95 12.69 3.07
C CYS A 68 16.27 13.96 3.60
N ASP A 69 16.84 15.14 3.38
CA ASP A 69 16.33 16.38 3.99
C ASP A 69 15.01 16.89 3.37
N ASN A 70 14.72 16.55 2.12
CA ASN A 70 13.63 17.15 1.35
C ASN A 70 12.39 16.25 1.09
N GLY A 71 12.21 15.15 1.82
CA GLY A 71 11.08 14.25 1.60
C GLY A 71 9.75 14.72 2.22
N MET A 72 8.63 14.22 1.68
CA MET A 72 7.30 14.45 2.25
C MET A 72 7.20 13.82 3.63
N LEU A 73 6.92 14.62 4.67
CA LEU A 73 6.78 14.16 6.05
C LEU A 73 5.50 13.32 6.21
N ILE A 74 5.66 12.13 6.76
CA ILE A 74 4.57 11.19 7.02
C ILE A 74 4.60 10.68 8.44
N TYR A 75 3.41 10.36 8.97
CA TYR A 75 3.23 9.78 10.29
C TYR A 75 2.40 8.51 10.21
N ARG A 76 2.73 7.52 11.05
CA ARG A 76 1.97 6.30 11.20
C ARG A 76 1.75 5.96 12.66
N GLY A 77 0.50 5.93 13.12
CA GLY A 77 0.12 5.36 14.40
C GLY A 77 -0.03 3.84 14.30
N ILE A 78 0.49 3.13 15.28
CA ILE A 78 0.30 1.68 15.47
C ILE A 78 -0.13 1.47 16.91
N SER A 79 -1.22 0.71 17.12
CA SER A 79 -1.76 0.38 18.43
C SER A 79 -1.91 -1.12 18.63
N ALA A 80 -1.85 -1.56 19.89
CA ALA A 80 -2.04 -2.96 20.26
C ALA A 80 -2.51 -3.11 21.71
N ASN A 81 -3.13 -4.25 22.03
CA ASN A 81 -3.62 -4.56 23.37
C ASN A 81 -2.51 -4.97 24.35
N ASN A 82 -1.32 -5.26 23.87
CA ASN A 82 -0.15 -5.59 24.69
C ASN A 82 1.16 -5.26 23.96
N THR A 83 2.24 -5.12 24.75
CA THR A 83 3.57 -4.76 24.24
C THR A 83 4.18 -5.79 23.29
N LYS A 84 3.92 -7.08 23.49
CA LYS A 84 4.42 -8.16 22.61
C LYS A 84 3.85 -8.02 21.21
N LEU A 85 2.55 -7.74 21.13
CA LEU A 85 1.86 -7.55 19.85
C LEU A 85 2.28 -6.24 19.18
N LEU A 86 2.45 -5.15 19.95
CA LEU A 86 2.97 -3.89 19.44
C LEU A 86 4.36 -4.06 18.83
N LYS A 87 5.28 -4.72 19.55
CA LYS A 87 6.63 -5.03 19.05
C LYS A 87 6.57 -5.84 17.75
N LYS A 88 5.69 -6.85 17.70
CA LYS A 88 5.49 -7.63 16.47
C LYS A 88 5.05 -6.73 15.31
N TYR A 89 4.06 -5.86 15.48
CA TYR A 89 3.58 -4.98 14.41
C TYR A 89 4.64 -3.98 13.93
N VAL A 90 5.44 -3.42 14.84
CA VAL A 90 6.56 -2.55 14.48
C VAL A 90 7.63 -3.32 13.72
N ASN A 91 7.96 -4.52 14.19
CA ASN A 91 8.95 -5.36 13.52
C ASN A 91 8.48 -5.80 12.13
N ASP A 92 7.21 -6.19 11.99
CA ASP A 92 6.61 -6.55 10.69
C ASP A 92 6.67 -5.34 9.73
N PHE A 93 6.45 -4.12 10.23
CA PHE A 93 6.60 -2.91 9.43
C PHE A 93 8.05 -2.66 8.99
N LEU A 94 9.01 -2.82 9.91
CA LEU A 94 10.42 -2.52 9.63
C LEU A 94 11.14 -3.61 8.84
N ASN A 95 10.80 -4.88 9.06
CA ASN A 95 11.57 -6.02 8.57
C ASN A 95 10.73 -7.17 7.99
N GLY A 96 9.40 -7.11 8.11
CA GLY A 96 8.52 -8.20 7.69
C GLY A 96 8.29 -8.27 6.18
N ASP A 97 7.55 -9.28 5.76
CA ASP A 97 7.03 -9.44 4.39
C ASP A 97 6.11 -8.26 4.00
N VAL A 98 5.61 -8.29 2.75
CA VAL A 98 4.67 -7.29 2.24
C VAL A 98 3.57 -7.01 3.27
N PHE A 99 3.44 -5.74 3.63
CA PHE A 99 2.48 -5.30 4.65
C PHE A 99 1.09 -5.18 4.05
N PHE A 100 0.16 -5.94 4.60
CA PHE A 100 -1.25 -5.80 4.29
C PHE A 100 -1.89 -4.87 5.31
N GLY A 101 -2.67 -3.90 4.84
CA GLY A 101 -3.52 -3.09 5.71
C GLY A 101 -4.39 -3.99 6.60
N GLY A 102 -4.65 -3.55 7.83
CA GLY A 102 -5.55 -4.24 8.75
C GLY A 102 -7.00 -4.30 8.24
N ASN A 103 -7.90 -4.83 9.03
CA ASN A 103 -9.33 -4.78 8.76
C ASN A 103 -9.76 -3.31 8.55
N GLY A 104 -10.30 -2.98 7.38
CA GLY A 104 -10.70 -1.62 7.03
C GLY A 104 -9.81 -0.86 6.06
N ALA A 105 -8.99 -1.57 5.27
CA ALA A 105 -8.22 -0.99 4.16
C ALA A 105 -9.16 -0.47 3.05
N ILE A 106 -9.76 0.70 3.28
CA ILE A 106 -10.78 1.31 2.40
C ILE A 106 -10.18 1.70 1.05
N TYR A 107 -8.88 2.05 1.03
CA TYR A 107 -8.16 2.52 -0.13
C TYR A 107 -7.16 1.48 -0.67
N GLY A 108 -7.48 0.19 -0.45
CA GLY A 108 -6.71 -0.95 -0.94
C GLY A 108 -5.54 -1.38 -0.05
N THR A 109 -4.83 -2.40 -0.50
CA THR A 109 -3.64 -2.96 0.15
C THR A 109 -2.51 -1.95 0.20
N GLY A 110 -1.91 -1.76 1.38
CA GLY A 110 -0.77 -0.86 1.58
C GLY A 110 -0.59 -0.44 3.02
N ILE A 111 0.40 0.40 3.27
CA ILE A 111 0.72 0.97 4.57
C ILE A 111 0.07 2.35 4.67
N TYR A 112 -0.91 2.46 5.55
CA TYR A 112 -1.63 3.71 5.78
C TYR A 112 -0.79 4.65 6.65
N THR A 113 -0.53 5.84 6.12
CA THR A 113 0.18 6.93 6.79
C THR A 113 -0.60 8.23 6.64
N VAL A 114 -0.25 9.24 7.41
CA VAL A 114 -0.86 10.58 7.36
C VAL A 114 0.21 11.57 6.92
N ILE A 115 -0.13 12.47 6.01
CA ILE A 115 0.77 13.52 5.51
C ILE A 115 0.71 14.71 6.47
N GLY A 116 1.84 15.08 7.05
CA GLY A 116 2.04 16.34 7.77
C GLY A 116 1.25 16.53 9.07
N ASP A 117 0.25 15.69 9.38
CA ASP A 117 -0.58 15.84 10.58
C ASP A 117 -0.32 14.72 11.61
N LYS A 118 0.50 15.06 12.60
CA LYS A 118 0.85 14.18 13.70
C LYS A 118 -0.37 13.79 14.57
N ASN A 119 -1.37 14.65 14.70
CA ASN A 119 -2.50 14.41 15.59
C ASN A 119 -3.39 13.28 15.06
N ILE A 120 -3.67 13.26 13.75
CA ILE A 120 -4.43 12.16 13.14
C ILE A 120 -3.69 10.82 13.33
N ALA A 121 -2.37 10.78 13.15
CA ALA A 121 -1.60 9.56 13.38
C ALA A 121 -1.61 9.14 14.86
N ASN A 122 -1.63 10.11 15.78
CA ASN A 122 -1.72 9.86 17.20
C ASN A 122 -3.05 9.21 17.61
N ASP A 123 -4.16 9.58 16.97
CA ASP A 123 -5.46 8.92 17.17
C ASP A 123 -5.39 7.43 16.82
N TYR A 124 -4.68 7.07 15.75
CA TYR A 124 -4.45 5.66 15.39
C TYR A 124 -3.49 4.94 16.35
N SER A 125 -2.49 5.61 16.92
CA SER A 125 -1.62 5.03 17.96
C SER A 125 -2.37 4.77 19.25
N ASN A 126 -3.48 5.48 19.47
CA ASN A 126 -4.35 5.43 20.62
C ASN A 126 -5.57 4.53 20.40
N ASP A 127 -5.84 4.14 19.14
CA ASP A 127 -7.03 3.41 18.71
C ASP A 127 -8.33 4.02 19.28
N GLY A 128 -8.49 5.36 19.09
CA GLY A 128 -9.63 6.10 19.63
C GLY A 128 -9.80 6.00 21.15
N GLY A 129 -8.72 5.65 21.87
CA GLY A 129 -8.79 5.50 23.33
C GLY A 129 -8.95 4.06 23.82
N THR A 130 -9.03 3.06 22.96
CA THR A 130 -9.30 1.67 23.32
C THR A 130 -8.05 0.82 23.53
N SER A 131 -6.94 1.14 22.85
CA SER A 131 -5.68 0.41 22.99
C SER A 131 -4.88 0.86 24.22
N ASN A 132 -4.20 -0.11 24.85
CA ASN A 132 -3.38 0.16 26.03
C ASN A 132 -1.97 0.64 25.67
N PHE A 133 -1.51 0.29 24.47
CA PHE A 133 -0.16 0.58 23.99
C PHE A 133 -0.19 1.09 22.56
N GLY A 134 0.61 2.11 22.29
CA GLY A 134 0.73 2.67 20.96
C GLY A 134 2.14 3.21 20.69
N ILE A 135 2.46 3.29 19.42
CA ILE A 135 3.70 3.88 18.92
C ILE A 135 3.38 4.76 17.72
N MET A 136 4.06 5.87 17.60
CA MET A 136 4.03 6.68 16.41
C MET A 136 5.38 6.60 15.71
N LEU A 137 5.31 6.32 14.42
CA LEU A 137 6.45 6.36 13.53
C LEU A 137 6.40 7.68 12.77
N GLU A 138 7.47 8.44 12.86
CA GLU A 138 7.72 9.60 12.02
C GLU A 138 8.70 9.21 10.93
N GLY A 139 8.38 9.58 9.69
CA GLY A 139 9.23 9.28 8.56
C GLY A 139 9.03 10.26 7.41
N LYS A 140 9.79 10.07 6.37
CA LYS A 140 9.68 10.82 5.12
C LYS A 140 9.59 9.88 3.93
N MET A 141 8.85 10.29 2.91
CA MET A 141 8.91 9.64 1.61
C MET A 141 10.09 10.19 0.81
N LEU A 142 10.81 9.33 0.08
CA LEU A 142 11.86 9.75 -0.84
C LEU A 142 11.29 10.63 -1.96
N ASP A 143 12.05 11.63 -2.40
CA ASP A 143 11.63 12.59 -3.45
C ASP A 143 11.25 11.94 -4.78
N ASN A 144 11.86 10.79 -5.10
CA ASN A 144 11.56 10.03 -6.32
C ASN A 144 10.37 9.07 -6.18
N THR A 145 9.53 9.24 -5.16
CA THR A 145 8.33 8.44 -4.95
C THR A 145 7.28 8.77 -5.99
N LYS A 146 6.79 7.77 -6.71
CA LYS A 146 5.71 7.93 -7.69
C LYS A 146 4.37 7.80 -6.98
N ILE A 147 3.63 8.90 -6.91
CA ILE A 147 2.35 8.98 -6.21
C ILE A 147 1.23 9.13 -7.23
N ILE A 148 0.14 8.40 -7.03
CA ILE A 148 -1.11 8.56 -7.79
C ILE A 148 -2.22 9.10 -6.89
N GLU A 149 -3.05 10.00 -7.42
CA GLU A 149 -4.25 10.47 -6.73
C GLU A 149 -5.34 9.38 -6.76
N TYR A 150 -6.03 9.18 -5.64
CA TYR A 150 -7.04 8.15 -5.48
C TYR A 150 -8.14 8.23 -6.54
N ASP A 151 -8.65 9.42 -6.82
CA ASP A 151 -9.74 9.62 -7.80
C ASP A 151 -9.35 9.14 -9.22
N LYS A 152 -8.06 9.16 -9.58
CA LYS A 152 -7.57 8.65 -10.87
C LYS A 152 -7.52 7.12 -10.94
N ILE A 153 -7.38 6.45 -9.81
CA ILE A 153 -7.34 4.98 -9.77
C ILE A 153 -8.68 4.40 -10.17
N GLU A 154 -9.78 4.97 -9.69
CA GLU A 154 -11.13 4.52 -10.00
C GLU A 154 -11.42 4.59 -11.50
N GLU A 155 -11.04 5.70 -12.16
CA GLU A 155 -11.19 5.86 -13.62
C GLU A 155 -10.39 4.79 -14.40
N ILE A 156 -9.13 4.56 -13.99
CA ILE A 156 -8.26 3.57 -14.65
C ILE A 156 -8.77 2.16 -14.42
N ARG A 157 -9.25 1.84 -13.21
CA ARG A 157 -9.80 0.52 -12.87
C ARG A 157 -10.96 0.13 -13.77
N ASP A 158 -11.96 1.01 -13.88
CA ASP A 158 -13.15 0.76 -14.71
C ASP A 158 -12.79 0.52 -16.18
N PHE A 159 -11.87 1.34 -16.68
CA PHE A 159 -11.34 1.18 -18.04
C PHE A 159 -10.65 -0.18 -18.21
N LEU A 160 -9.76 -0.57 -17.30
CA LEU A 160 -8.97 -1.80 -17.39
C LEU A 160 -9.87 -3.04 -17.29
N ILE A 161 -10.73 -3.13 -16.28
CA ILE A 161 -11.61 -4.28 -16.07
C ILE A 161 -12.48 -4.53 -17.30
N LYS A 162 -13.06 -3.46 -17.85
CA LYS A 162 -13.89 -3.54 -19.07
C LYS A 162 -13.12 -4.09 -20.26
N ASN A 163 -11.86 -3.72 -20.43
CA ASN A 163 -11.07 -4.12 -21.60
C ASN A 163 -10.41 -5.49 -21.43
N LEU A 164 -9.88 -5.82 -20.23
CA LEU A 164 -9.27 -7.12 -19.95
C LEU A 164 -10.27 -8.27 -20.09
N LYS A 165 -11.48 -8.16 -19.57
CA LYS A 165 -12.56 -9.16 -19.71
C LYS A 165 -12.94 -9.46 -21.16
N ARG A 166 -12.59 -8.57 -22.10
CA ARG A 166 -12.90 -8.76 -23.55
C ARG A 166 -11.80 -9.51 -24.26
N VAL A 167 -10.55 -9.45 -23.77
CA VAL A 167 -9.37 -9.99 -24.48
C VAL A 167 -9.07 -11.42 -24.05
N TYR A 168 -9.26 -11.74 -22.77
CA TYR A 168 -8.88 -13.04 -22.20
C TYR A 168 -10.03 -13.68 -21.44
N LYS A 169 -10.19 -15.01 -21.62
CA LYS A 169 -11.19 -15.82 -20.93
C LYS A 169 -10.53 -17.06 -20.36
N ASN A 170 -9.75 -16.89 -19.31
CA ASN A 170 -9.17 -17.98 -18.53
C ASN A 170 -9.17 -17.64 -17.03
N ASN A 171 -9.12 -18.68 -16.19
CA ASN A 171 -9.23 -18.53 -14.74
C ASN A 171 -8.13 -17.65 -14.15
N ASN A 172 -6.89 -17.70 -14.67
CA ASN A 172 -5.80 -16.88 -14.18
C ASN A 172 -6.04 -15.38 -14.47
N MET A 173 -6.61 -15.05 -15.63
CA MET A 173 -7.00 -13.68 -15.96
C MET A 173 -8.13 -13.20 -15.06
N ASP A 174 -9.13 -14.04 -14.79
CA ASP A 174 -10.22 -13.69 -13.88
C ASP A 174 -9.69 -13.43 -12.46
N ASN A 175 -8.75 -14.24 -11.97
CA ASN A 175 -8.08 -14.01 -10.69
C ASN A 175 -7.27 -12.71 -10.69
N PHE A 176 -6.53 -12.43 -11.76
CA PHE A 176 -5.79 -11.18 -11.90
C PHE A 176 -6.73 -9.96 -11.91
N ILE A 177 -7.82 -10.00 -12.67
CA ILE A 177 -8.83 -8.94 -12.70
C ILE A 177 -9.43 -8.72 -11.30
N ASN A 178 -9.74 -9.80 -10.57
CA ASN A 178 -10.25 -9.71 -9.20
C ASN A 178 -9.22 -9.12 -8.22
N LEU A 179 -7.91 -9.25 -8.49
CA LEU A 179 -6.88 -8.59 -7.71
C LEU A 179 -6.79 -7.08 -8.02
N LEU A 180 -7.04 -6.68 -9.27
CA LEU A 180 -7.06 -5.27 -9.67
C LEU A 180 -8.25 -4.48 -9.11
N ASP A 181 -9.25 -5.13 -8.50
CA ASP A 181 -10.28 -4.47 -7.70
C ASP A 181 -9.73 -3.86 -6.40
N ASP A 182 -8.55 -4.31 -5.95
CA ASP A 182 -7.81 -3.70 -4.84
C ASP A 182 -6.98 -2.52 -5.36
N ASP A 183 -7.29 -1.30 -4.91
CA ASP A 183 -6.65 -0.06 -5.38
C ASP A 183 -5.13 -0.04 -5.15
N GLY A 184 -4.66 -0.65 -4.06
CA GLY A 184 -3.23 -0.81 -3.76
C GLY A 184 -2.55 -1.72 -4.77
N VAL A 185 -3.16 -2.87 -5.09
CA VAL A 185 -2.65 -3.80 -6.09
C VAL A 185 -2.64 -3.16 -7.47
N LEU A 186 -3.74 -2.50 -7.86
CA LEU A 186 -3.83 -1.81 -9.15
C LEU A 186 -2.74 -0.75 -9.28
N SER A 187 -2.57 0.08 -8.25
CA SER A 187 -1.55 1.15 -8.27
C SER A 187 -0.13 0.59 -8.34
N ALA A 188 0.16 -0.50 -7.63
CA ALA A 188 1.45 -1.18 -7.71
C ALA A 188 1.71 -1.76 -9.12
N VAL A 189 0.70 -2.39 -9.73
CA VAL A 189 0.77 -2.91 -11.11
C VAL A 189 1.01 -1.78 -12.11
N LEU A 190 0.46 -0.59 -11.88
CA LEU A 190 0.71 0.61 -12.69
C LEU A 190 2.08 1.26 -12.44
N GLY A 191 2.85 0.77 -11.46
CA GLY A 191 4.20 1.24 -11.14
C GLY A 191 4.25 2.45 -10.23
N TYR A 192 3.20 2.70 -9.42
CA TYR A 192 3.18 3.73 -8.40
C TYR A 192 3.63 3.19 -7.04
N ASP A 193 4.38 4.01 -6.30
CA ASP A 193 4.91 3.68 -4.97
C ASP A 193 3.92 3.98 -3.85
N ALA A 194 2.95 4.88 -4.07
CA ALA A 194 1.95 5.28 -3.09
C ALA A 194 0.67 5.84 -3.73
N ILE A 195 -0.42 5.83 -2.95
CA ILE A 195 -1.72 6.44 -3.29
C ILE A 195 -1.95 7.62 -2.36
N HIS A 196 -2.26 8.79 -2.91
CA HIS A 196 -2.64 9.96 -2.14
C HIS A 196 -4.15 10.11 -2.08
N VAL A 197 -4.71 10.19 -0.87
CA VAL A 197 -6.12 10.39 -0.60
C VAL A 197 -6.33 11.80 -0.06
N ASN A 198 -6.45 12.77 -0.97
CA ASN A 198 -6.49 14.22 -0.69
C ASN A 198 -7.47 14.60 0.41
N LYS A 199 -8.72 14.08 0.35
CA LYS A 199 -9.80 14.45 1.30
C LYS A 199 -9.49 14.11 2.76
N LYS A 200 -8.51 13.24 3.01
CA LYS A 200 -8.17 12.70 4.34
C LYS A 200 -6.71 12.94 4.72
N ASN A 201 -5.91 13.55 3.85
CA ASN A 201 -4.46 13.65 4.00
C ASN A 201 -3.78 12.28 4.24
N TYR A 202 -4.35 11.19 3.71
CA TYR A 202 -3.75 9.88 3.82
C TYR A 202 -2.81 9.61 2.64
N LEU A 203 -1.74 8.92 2.95
CA LEU A 203 -0.88 8.30 1.96
C LEU A 203 -0.85 6.79 2.21
N VAL A 204 -1.34 6.01 1.26
CA VAL A 204 -1.26 4.54 1.31
C VAL A 204 0.03 4.15 0.59
N VAL A 205 1.05 3.80 1.35
CA VAL A 205 2.37 3.45 0.81
C VAL A 205 2.39 1.99 0.38
N LEU A 206 2.72 1.74 -0.86
CA LEU A 206 2.82 0.41 -1.47
C LEU A 206 4.26 -0.11 -1.40
N ASN A 207 5.24 0.77 -1.67
CA ASN A 207 6.66 0.47 -1.67
C ASN A 207 7.33 1.01 -0.39
N ARG A 208 7.53 0.13 0.60
CA ARG A 208 8.18 0.49 1.88
C ARG A 208 9.61 1.00 1.70
N GLY A 209 10.32 0.56 0.67
CA GLY A 209 11.66 1.02 0.36
C GLY A 209 11.76 2.51 0.03
N LYS A 210 10.61 3.18 -0.15
CA LYS A 210 10.50 4.63 -0.32
C LYS A 210 10.33 5.40 1.00
N ILE A 211 10.22 4.71 2.13
CA ILE A 211 10.09 5.33 3.45
C ILE A 211 11.46 5.42 4.11
N ILE A 212 11.73 6.58 4.72
CA ILE A 212 12.83 6.79 5.64
C ILE A 212 12.22 7.04 7.00
N ILE A 213 12.62 6.27 8.01
CA ILE A 213 12.16 6.44 9.39
C ILE A 213 13.09 7.41 10.10
N ASN A 214 12.55 8.53 10.59
CA ASN A 214 13.28 9.55 11.32
C ASN A 214 13.29 9.25 12.82
N ASP A 215 12.11 8.92 13.37
CA ASP A 215 11.93 8.79 14.81
C ASP A 215 10.82 7.77 15.11
N ILE A 216 10.88 7.22 16.33
CA ILE A 216 9.90 6.29 16.88
C ILE A 216 9.48 6.81 18.24
N ASP A 217 8.33 7.48 18.32
CA ASP A 217 7.74 7.93 19.58
C ASP A 217 6.90 6.81 20.21
N LEU A 218 7.32 6.36 21.39
CA LEU A 218 6.51 5.44 22.19
C LEU A 218 5.36 6.21 22.85
N TYR A 219 4.14 5.84 22.49
CA TYR A 219 2.93 6.32 23.14
C TYR A 219 2.34 5.23 24.01
N ASN A 220 2.19 5.50 25.31
CA ASN A 220 1.64 4.55 26.26
C ASN A 220 0.72 5.23 27.26
N LYS A 221 -0.48 4.72 27.44
CA LYS A 221 -1.43 5.17 28.48
C LYS A 221 -1.04 4.74 29.88
N MET A 222 -0.27 3.66 30.00
CA MET A 222 0.32 3.20 31.25
C MET A 222 1.81 3.58 31.24
N ASN A 223 2.29 4.28 32.26
CA ASN A 223 3.69 4.70 32.41
C ASN A 223 4.65 3.56 32.08
N PHE A 224 5.31 3.63 30.93
CA PHE A 224 6.43 2.75 30.62
C PHE A 224 7.61 3.15 31.52
N THR A 225 7.89 2.36 32.52
CA THR A 225 9.03 2.53 33.40
C THR A 225 10.29 1.75 32.97
N ASP A 226 10.24 1.06 31.82
CA ASP A 226 11.33 0.20 31.34
C ASP A 226 12.04 0.80 30.13
N GLU A 227 13.07 1.62 30.38
CA GLU A 227 13.99 2.17 29.35
C GLU A 227 14.76 1.09 28.57
N ASN A 228 14.76 -0.16 29.03
CA ASN A 228 15.43 -1.29 28.37
C ASN A 228 14.71 -1.87 27.14
N HIS A 229 13.52 -1.37 26.78
CA HIS A 229 12.74 -1.92 25.68
C HIS A 229 13.02 -1.30 24.30
N ILE A 230 13.62 -0.12 24.24
CA ILE A 230 13.90 0.60 22.97
C ILE A 230 15.18 0.07 22.29
N SER A 231 16.16 -0.40 23.06
CA SER A 231 17.46 -0.87 22.52
C SER A 231 17.39 -2.19 21.73
N ASN A 232 16.26 -2.89 21.76
CA ASN A 232 16.07 -4.19 21.08
C ASN A 232 15.25 -4.09 19.79
N ILE A 233 14.92 -2.88 19.31
CA ILE A 233 14.31 -2.62 17.99
C ILE A 233 15.42 -2.20 17.02
N LYS A 234 16.52 -2.93 17.03
CA LYS A 234 17.60 -2.81 16.02
C LYS A 234 17.48 -3.95 15.03
#